data_17619d5d7df6b8825beb972a8271b93c
#
_entry.id   17619d5d7df6b8825beb972a8271b93c
#
_cell.length_a   1.000
_cell.length_b   1.000
_cell.length_c   1.000
_cell.angle_alpha   90.00
_cell.angle_beta   90.00
_cell.angle_gamma   90.00
#
_symmetry.space_group_name_H-M   'P 1'
#
loop_
_entity.id
_entity.type
_entity.pdbx_description
1 polymer ?
#
loop_
_entity_poly.entity_id
_entity_poly.type
_entity_poly.pdbx_seq_one_letter_code
_entity_poly.pdbx_strand_id
1 'polypeptide(L)'
;MVLVHDAFGLGDDMREQADWLAAAGYVVSIPDLFGGRNPVRCIKGAFAQLSAKRGPMFDQIDAARDTLAAAPDCAGTVGAIGYCMGGGFALLLAARPGWSASSVNYGTVPDDVATILAGACPIVASFGGRDRSLAGAAGKLRDAAETAGVTADVKEYPQARHAFINRLTSVSPLTPLLRVGGVGYDHDAAADANPRILAFFDTHLRTAPTDTATGGTP
;
A
#
# COMPACT_ATOMS: atom_id res chain seq x y z
N MET A 1 3.27 -8.54 6.90
CA MET A 1 2.97 -7.32 6.08
C MET A 1 4.25 -6.70 5.60
N VAL A 2 4.31 -6.32 4.31
CA VAL A 2 5.39 -5.45 3.81
C VAL A 2 4.82 -4.04 3.65
N LEU A 3 5.42 -3.07 4.36
CA LEU A 3 5.09 -1.67 4.26
C LEU A 3 6.05 -0.99 3.30
N VAL A 4 5.52 -0.38 2.24
CA VAL A 4 6.29 0.35 1.24
C VAL A 4 6.21 1.84 1.57
N HIS A 5 7.36 2.43 1.92
CA HIS A 5 7.47 3.81 2.36
C HIS A 5 7.14 4.83 1.25
N ASP A 6 6.84 6.03 1.66
CA ASP A 6 6.58 7.16 0.78
C ASP A 6 7.86 7.75 0.14
N ALA A 7 7.71 8.89 -0.53
CA ALA A 7 8.81 9.59 -1.20
C ALA A 7 9.86 10.19 -0.24
N PHE A 8 9.57 10.23 1.06
CA PHE A 8 10.50 10.75 2.06
C PHE A 8 11.42 9.67 2.65
N GLY A 9 11.15 8.39 2.34
CA GLY A 9 11.93 7.26 2.83
C GLY A 9 11.45 6.73 4.18
N LEU A 10 12.36 6.13 4.92
CA LEU A 10 12.09 5.44 6.18
C LEU A 10 12.11 6.41 7.35
N GLY A 11 11.09 7.29 7.41
CA GLY A 11 10.90 8.28 8.48
C GLY A 11 10.03 7.78 9.63
N ASP A 12 9.81 8.66 10.62
CA ASP A 12 9.01 8.33 11.81
C ASP A 12 7.55 8.00 11.46
N ASP A 13 6.96 8.69 10.48
CA ASP A 13 5.61 8.39 10.02
C ASP A 13 5.47 6.92 9.55
N MET A 14 6.48 6.41 8.82
CA MET A 14 6.46 5.01 8.37
C MET A 14 6.67 4.03 9.53
N ARG A 15 7.43 4.41 10.54
CA ARG A 15 7.58 3.62 11.78
C ARG A 15 6.28 3.60 12.57
N GLU A 16 5.59 4.74 12.72
CA GLU A 16 4.27 4.82 13.36
C GLU A 16 3.23 3.92 12.63
N GLN A 17 3.26 3.87 11.31
CA GLN A 17 2.40 2.98 10.53
C GLN A 17 2.76 1.50 10.74
N ALA A 18 4.04 1.16 10.87
CA ALA A 18 4.46 -0.20 11.19
C ALA A 18 4.06 -0.60 12.62
N ASP A 19 4.23 0.29 13.59
CA ASP A 19 3.84 0.07 14.98
C ASP A 19 2.32 -0.14 15.10
N TRP A 20 1.54 0.63 14.34
CA TRP A 20 0.09 0.47 14.27
C TRP A 20 -0.31 -0.92 13.72
N LEU A 21 0.33 -1.41 12.66
CA LEU A 21 0.10 -2.75 12.12
C LEU A 21 0.57 -3.84 13.09
N ALA A 22 1.72 -3.64 13.75
CA ALA A 22 2.25 -4.57 14.73
C ALA A 22 1.33 -4.68 15.97
N ALA A 23 0.78 -3.56 16.44
CA ALA A 23 -0.22 -3.52 17.50
C ALA A 23 -1.50 -4.27 17.14
N ALA A 24 -1.84 -4.33 15.84
CA ALA A 24 -2.94 -5.14 15.32
C ALA A 24 -2.56 -6.63 15.14
N GLY A 25 -1.33 -7.05 15.51
CA GLY A 25 -0.88 -8.44 15.49
C GLY A 25 -0.26 -8.91 14.17
N TYR A 26 0.19 -8.00 13.31
CA TYR A 26 0.93 -8.35 12.09
C TYR A 26 2.45 -8.29 12.31
N VAL A 27 3.18 -9.21 11.73
CA VAL A 27 4.64 -9.08 11.55
C VAL A 27 4.87 -8.12 10.39
N VAL A 28 5.66 -7.05 10.61
CA VAL A 28 5.84 -5.97 9.64
C VAL A 28 7.30 -5.84 9.22
N SER A 29 7.54 -5.76 7.92
CA SER A 29 8.83 -5.42 7.32
C SER A 29 8.71 -4.13 6.51
N ILE A 30 9.67 -3.22 6.67
CA ILE A 30 9.76 -1.98 5.88
C ILE A 30 11.08 -2.00 5.14
N PRO A 31 11.14 -2.45 3.88
CA PRO A 31 12.38 -2.37 3.10
C PRO A 31 12.77 -0.91 2.85
N ASP A 32 14.02 -0.55 3.14
CA ASP A 32 14.57 0.76 2.79
C ASP A 32 14.94 0.80 1.30
N LEU A 33 14.00 1.23 0.47
CA LEU A 33 14.19 1.31 -0.98
C LEU A 33 15.27 2.32 -1.40
N PHE A 34 15.62 3.21 -0.51
CA PHE A 34 16.67 4.21 -0.78
C PHE A 34 18.04 3.79 -0.25
N GLY A 35 18.11 2.74 0.59
CA GLY A 35 19.35 2.20 1.13
C GLY A 35 20.14 3.25 1.94
N GLY A 36 19.48 4.01 2.80
CA GLY A 36 20.06 5.08 3.60
C GLY A 36 20.47 6.32 2.82
N ARG A 37 20.23 6.36 1.50
CA ARG A 37 20.58 7.51 0.65
C ARG A 37 19.55 8.63 0.78
N ASN A 38 19.98 9.85 0.45
CA ASN A 38 19.10 11.02 0.46
C ASN A 38 17.89 10.82 -0.48
N PRO A 39 16.64 10.91 0.04
CA PRO A 39 15.42 10.71 -0.73
C PRO A 39 15.36 11.55 -2.01
N VAL A 40 15.78 12.81 -1.98
CA VAL A 40 15.76 13.73 -3.14
C VAL A 40 16.53 13.17 -4.34
N ARG A 41 17.60 12.41 -4.08
CA ARG A 41 18.40 11.77 -5.14
C ARG A 41 17.78 10.47 -5.66
N CYS A 42 16.96 9.80 -4.84
CA CYS A 42 16.40 8.48 -5.14
C CYS A 42 15.02 8.56 -5.77
N ILE A 43 14.23 9.59 -5.46
CA ILE A 43 12.83 9.74 -5.84
C ILE A 43 12.61 9.65 -7.36
N LYS A 44 13.48 10.26 -8.16
CA LYS A 44 13.39 10.19 -9.63
C LYS A 44 13.52 8.76 -10.13
N GLY A 45 14.46 8.00 -9.57
CA GLY A 45 14.67 6.58 -9.89
C GLY A 45 13.49 5.71 -9.47
N ALA A 46 12.86 6.00 -8.33
CA ALA A 46 11.68 5.30 -7.85
C ALA A 46 10.48 5.51 -8.79
N PHE A 47 10.18 6.75 -9.16
CA PHE A 47 9.10 7.03 -10.12
C PHE A 47 9.37 6.47 -11.52
N ALA A 48 10.64 6.41 -11.96
CA ALA A 48 11.01 5.76 -13.21
C ALA A 48 10.70 4.25 -13.17
N GLN A 49 10.97 3.57 -12.04
CA GLN A 49 10.62 2.16 -11.86
C GLN A 49 9.10 1.94 -11.77
N LEU A 50 8.36 2.83 -11.08
CA LEU A 50 6.90 2.81 -11.09
C LEU A 50 6.33 2.90 -12.51
N SER A 51 6.82 3.86 -13.32
CA SER A 51 6.40 4.01 -14.71
C SER A 51 6.77 2.80 -15.56
N ALA A 52 7.95 2.21 -15.32
CA ALA A 52 8.39 1.00 -16.01
C ALA A 52 7.72 -0.28 -15.46
N LYS A 53 7.01 -0.20 -14.31
CA LYS A 53 6.35 -1.31 -13.60
C LYS A 53 7.30 -2.46 -13.23
N ARG A 54 8.60 -2.17 -13.15
CA ARG A 54 9.68 -3.13 -12.87
C ARG A 54 10.94 -2.41 -12.42
N GLY A 55 11.83 -3.15 -11.78
CA GLY A 55 13.16 -2.68 -11.41
C GLY A 55 13.58 -3.14 -10.02
N PRO A 56 14.83 -2.86 -9.62
CA PRO A 56 15.41 -3.36 -8.36
C PRO A 56 14.59 -3.07 -7.09
N MET A 57 13.79 -2.00 -7.06
CA MET A 57 12.94 -1.73 -5.91
C MET A 57 11.80 -2.74 -5.79
N PHE A 58 11.22 -3.19 -6.90
CA PHE A 58 10.25 -4.28 -6.88
C PHE A 58 10.87 -5.59 -6.39
N ASP A 59 12.07 -5.91 -6.87
CA ASP A 59 12.78 -7.11 -6.46
C ASP A 59 13.12 -7.08 -4.96
N GLN A 60 13.49 -5.91 -4.45
CA GLN A 60 13.75 -5.68 -3.02
C GLN A 60 12.48 -5.85 -2.17
N ILE A 61 11.32 -5.38 -2.64
CA ILE A 61 10.04 -5.53 -1.95
C ILE A 61 9.60 -7.00 -1.98
N ASP A 62 9.75 -7.67 -3.12
CA ASP A 62 9.43 -9.11 -3.23
C ASP A 62 10.35 -9.96 -2.34
N ALA A 63 11.63 -9.64 -2.23
CA ALA A 63 12.56 -10.31 -1.31
C ALA A 63 12.15 -10.11 0.17
N ALA A 64 11.65 -8.92 0.55
CA ALA A 64 11.11 -8.68 1.88
C ALA A 64 9.85 -9.53 2.14
N ARG A 65 8.96 -9.67 1.15
CA ARG A 65 7.80 -10.58 1.21
C ARG A 65 8.26 -12.02 1.43
N ASP A 66 9.22 -12.51 0.64
CA ASP A 66 9.69 -13.91 0.71
C ASP A 66 10.34 -14.20 2.07
N THR A 67 11.08 -13.23 2.61
CA THR A 67 11.65 -13.31 3.96
C THR A 67 10.56 -13.43 5.03
N LEU A 68 9.50 -12.63 4.93
CA LEU A 68 8.36 -12.70 5.85
C LEU A 68 7.59 -14.02 5.70
N ALA A 69 7.35 -14.47 4.47
CA ALA A 69 6.62 -15.71 4.22
C ALA A 69 7.35 -16.95 4.77
N ALA A 70 8.70 -16.90 4.82
CA ALA A 70 9.52 -17.94 5.39
C ALA A 70 9.69 -17.84 6.92
N ALA A 71 9.23 -16.75 7.55
CA ALA A 71 9.38 -16.57 8.99
C ALA A 71 8.45 -17.52 9.78
N PRO A 72 8.92 -18.11 10.90
CA PRO A 72 8.14 -19.08 11.68
C PRO A 72 6.84 -18.49 12.25
N ASP A 73 6.80 -17.18 12.46
CA ASP A 73 5.64 -16.46 12.98
C ASP A 73 4.68 -15.98 11.88
N CYS A 74 4.95 -16.31 10.60
CA CYS A 74 4.10 -15.96 9.49
C CYS A 74 3.07 -17.07 9.22
N ALA A 75 1.81 -16.68 9.06
CA ALA A 75 0.73 -17.61 8.70
C ALA A 75 0.76 -18.09 7.23
N GLY A 76 1.78 -17.72 6.47
CA GLY A 76 1.96 -18.08 5.05
C GLY A 76 1.36 -17.08 4.06
N THR A 77 0.56 -16.12 4.53
CA THR A 77 -0.01 -15.05 3.71
C THR A 77 0.71 -13.73 3.96
N VAL A 78 1.07 -13.01 2.92
CA VAL A 78 1.72 -11.69 3.02
C VAL A 78 0.96 -10.63 2.24
N GLY A 79 0.63 -9.53 2.93
CA GLY A 79 0.02 -8.37 2.31
C GLY A 79 1.00 -7.23 2.09
N ALA A 80 0.75 -6.41 1.08
CA ALA A 80 1.43 -5.14 0.85
C ALA A 80 0.60 -3.96 1.36
N ILE A 81 1.22 -2.98 1.99
CA ILE A 81 0.62 -1.68 2.27
C ILE A 81 1.59 -0.59 1.85
N GLY A 82 1.12 0.40 1.11
CA GLY A 82 1.97 1.49 0.64
C GLY A 82 1.31 2.85 0.72
N TYR A 83 2.14 3.88 0.87
CA TYR A 83 1.72 5.27 1.04
C TYR A 83 2.36 6.15 -0.03
N CYS A 84 1.59 7.02 -0.68
CA CYS A 84 2.07 7.93 -1.72
C CYS A 84 2.80 7.16 -2.85
N MET A 85 4.10 7.40 -3.02
CA MET A 85 4.96 6.61 -3.92
C MET A 85 4.82 5.10 -3.63
N GLY A 86 4.89 4.71 -2.36
CA GLY A 86 4.69 3.31 -1.93
C GLY A 86 3.31 2.77 -2.26
N GLY A 87 2.27 3.62 -2.27
CA GLY A 87 0.92 3.25 -2.71
C GLY A 87 0.88 2.86 -4.19
N GLY A 88 1.67 3.55 -5.03
CA GLY A 88 1.85 3.16 -6.42
C GLY A 88 2.54 1.80 -6.57
N PHE A 89 3.56 1.52 -5.75
CA PHE A 89 4.17 0.19 -5.69
C PHE A 89 3.16 -0.86 -5.23
N ALA A 90 2.44 -0.63 -4.14
CA ALA A 90 1.45 -1.57 -3.61
C ALA A 90 0.39 -1.96 -4.64
N LEU A 91 -0.08 -1.00 -5.45
CA LEU A 91 -1.01 -1.28 -6.55
C LEU A 91 -0.42 -2.26 -7.57
N LEU A 92 0.83 -2.04 -8.00
CA LEU A 92 1.49 -2.90 -8.99
C LEU A 92 1.88 -4.27 -8.40
N LEU A 93 2.19 -4.33 -7.12
CA LEU A 93 2.47 -5.58 -6.40
C LEU A 93 1.23 -6.46 -6.31
N ALA A 94 0.03 -5.90 -6.25
CA ALA A 94 -1.22 -6.68 -6.19
C ALA A 94 -1.35 -7.68 -7.35
N ALA A 95 -0.80 -7.35 -8.52
CA ALA A 95 -0.81 -8.21 -9.70
C ALA A 95 0.40 -9.15 -9.82
N ARG A 96 1.32 -9.11 -8.83
CA ARG A 96 2.50 -9.98 -8.84
C ARG A 96 2.25 -11.24 -8.01
N PRO A 97 2.86 -12.37 -8.36
CA PRO A 97 2.70 -13.62 -7.60
C PRO A 97 3.15 -13.49 -6.14
N GLY A 98 2.50 -14.22 -5.24
CA GLY A 98 2.88 -14.34 -3.84
C GLY A 98 2.34 -13.24 -2.92
N TRP A 99 1.57 -12.30 -3.43
CA TRP A 99 0.85 -11.31 -2.62
C TRP A 99 -0.58 -11.75 -2.38
N SER A 100 -1.06 -11.67 -1.13
CA SER A 100 -2.38 -12.15 -0.72
C SER A 100 -3.42 -11.03 -0.59
N ALA A 101 -2.99 -9.81 -0.33
CA ALA A 101 -3.83 -8.61 -0.31
C ALA A 101 -2.96 -7.35 -0.46
N SER A 102 -3.53 -6.24 -0.92
CA SER A 102 -2.81 -4.98 -1.06
C SER A 102 -3.62 -3.78 -0.57
N SER A 103 -2.96 -2.85 0.14
CA SER A 103 -3.53 -1.56 0.54
C SER A 103 -2.82 -0.41 -0.18
N VAL A 104 -3.60 0.33 -0.96
CA VAL A 104 -3.14 1.44 -1.80
C VAL A 104 -3.59 2.77 -1.18
N ASN A 105 -2.69 3.47 -0.51
CA ASN A 105 -3.01 4.74 0.13
C ASN A 105 -2.47 5.90 -0.71
N TYR A 106 -3.37 6.67 -1.33
CA TYR A 106 -3.08 7.80 -2.21
C TYR A 106 -1.91 7.55 -3.17
N GLY A 107 -1.89 6.34 -3.77
CA GLY A 107 -0.90 5.92 -4.77
C GLY A 107 -1.31 6.31 -6.19
N THR A 108 -0.32 6.45 -7.07
CA THR A 108 -0.57 6.69 -8.49
C THR A 108 -1.25 5.49 -9.14
N VAL A 109 -2.31 5.74 -9.89
CA VAL A 109 -3.04 4.73 -10.67
C VAL A 109 -2.70 4.92 -12.16
N PRO A 110 -1.98 3.97 -12.79
CA PRO A 110 -1.59 4.07 -14.19
C PRO A 110 -2.80 3.97 -15.14
N ASP A 111 -2.65 4.47 -16.38
CA ASP A 111 -3.77 4.47 -17.33
C ASP A 111 -4.18 3.09 -17.80
N ASP A 112 -3.25 2.16 -17.84
CA ASP A 112 -3.48 0.76 -18.21
C ASP A 112 -3.78 -0.15 -17.02
N VAL A 113 -4.26 0.42 -15.90
CA VAL A 113 -4.53 -0.33 -14.65
C VAL A 113 -5.48 -1.51 -14.84
N ALA A 114 -6.48 -1.41 -15.71
CA ALA A 114 -7.40 -2.52 -16.00
C ALA A 114 -6.69 -3.76 -16.53
N THR A 115 -5.68 -3.56 -17.39
CA THR A 115 -4.84 -4.67 -17.89
C THR A 115 -3.93 -5.21 -16.80
N ILE A 116 -3.39 -4.34 -15.94
CA ILE A 116 -2.48 -4.72 -14.86
C ILE A 116 -3.19 -5.60 -13.84
N LEU A 117 -4.43 -5.30 -13.51
CA LEU A 117 -5.17 -5.98 -12.43
C LEU A 117 -5.65 -7.39 -12.79
N ALA A 118 -5.44 -7.88 -14.00
CA ALA A 118 -5.81 -9.25 -14.36
C ALA A 118 -5.12 -10.26 -13.42
N GLY A 119 -5.91 -10.98 -12.60
CA GLY A 119 -5.42 -11.95 -11.63
C GLY A 119 -4.78 -11.35 -10.37
N ALA A 120 -4.98 -10.05 -10.10
CA ALA A 120 -4.47 -9.39 -8.91
C ALA A 120 -5.14 -9.93 -7.63
N CYS A 121 -4.41 -9.88 -6.52
CA CYS A 121 -4.97 -10.14 -5.19
C CYS A 121 -5.98 -9.03 -4.80
N PRO A 122 -6.82 -9.27 -3.76
CA PRO A 122 -7.75 -8.26 -3.24
C PRO A 122 -7.07 -6.95 -2.87
N ILE A 123 -7.75 -5.82 -3.13
CA ILE A 123 -7.22 -4.47 -2.96
C ILE A 123 -8.13 -3.63 -2.06
N VAL A 124 -7.59 -2.99 -1.03
CA VAL A 124 -8.21 -1.87 -0.33
C VAL A 124 -7.50 -0.58 -0.73
N ALA A 125 -8.25 0.46 -1.08
CA ALA A 125 -7.65 1.71 -1.55
C ALA A 125 -8.29 2.95 -0.92
N SER A 126 -7.46 3.95 -0.61
CA SER A 126 -7.86 5.19 0.05
C SER A 126 -7.29 6.40 -0.69
N PHE A 127 -8.16 7.31 -1.14
CA PHE A 127 -7.79 8.50 -1.89
C PHE A 127 -8.39 9.75 -1.27
N GLY A 128 -7.70 10.88 -1.36
CA GLY A 128 -8.22 12.17 -0.93
C GLY A 128 -8.89 12.92 -2.07
N GLY A 129 -10.15 13.35 -1.91
CA GLY A 129 -10.92 14.07 -2.94
C GLY A 129 -10.38 15.48 -3.24
N ARG A 130 -9.56 16.04 -2.32
CA ARG A 130 -8.85 17.32 -2.54
C ARG A 130 -7.43 17.14 -3.04
N ASP A 131 -7.01 15.90 -3.28
CA ASP A 131 -5.71 15.61 -3.90
C ASP A 131 -5.79 15.79 -5.41
N ARG A 132 -5.40 16.99 -5.86
CA ARG A 132 -5.43 17.33 -7.30
C ARG A 132 -4.48 16.49 -8.15
N SER A 133 -3.42 15.92 -7.54
CA SER A 133 -2.44 15.08 -8.25
C SER A 133 -3.00 13.70 -8.59
N LEU A 134 -4.05 13.27 -7.89
CA LEU A 134 -4.71 11.98 -8.05
C LEU A 134 -6.21 12.14 -8.40
N ALA A 135 -6.58 13.26 -9.00
CA ALA A 135 -7.97 13.49 -9.41
C ALA A 135 -8.49 12.35 -10.30
N GLY A 136 -9.63 11.75 -9.89
CA GLY A 136 -10.25 10.62 -10.59
C GLY A 136 -9.59 9.24 -10.37
N ALA A 137 -8.49 9.16 -9.60
CA ALA A 137 -7.78 7.91 -9.36
C ALA A 137 -8.66 6.83 -8.68
N ALA A 138 -9.51 7.24 -7.74
CA ALA A 138 -10.43 6.33 -7.06
C ALA A 138 -11.45 5.71 -8.02
N GLY A 139 -12.06 6.51 -8.89
CA GLY A 139 -12.97 6.02 -9.93
C GLY A 139 -12.28 5.07 -10.89
N LYS A 140 -11.12 5.51 -11.45
CA LYS A 140 -10.31 4.71 -12.36
C LYS A 140 -9.96 3.33 -11.77
N LEU A 141 -9.53 3.28 -10.52
CA LEU A 141 -9.18 2.01 -9.86
C LEU A 141 -10.39 1.12 -9.64
N ARG A 142 -11.52 1.70 -9.23
CA ARG A 142 -12.79 0.96 -9.02
C ARG A 142 -13.26 0.31 -10.31
N ASP A 143 -13.35 1.09 -11.39
CA ASP A 143 -13.80 0.62 -12.71
C ASP A 143 -12.87 -0.47 -13.27
N ALA A 144 -11.56 -0.30 -13.07
CA ALA A 144 -10.56 -1.28 -13.49
C ALA A 144 -10.65 -2.59 -12.70
N ALA A 145 -10.85 -2.52 -11.38
CA ALA A 145 -11.01 -3.71 -10.53
C ALA A 145 -12.29 -4.47 -10.88
N GLU A 146 -13.40 -3.76 -11.11
CA GLU A 146 -14.65 -4.35 -11.59
C GLU A 146 -14.46 -5.07 -12.93
N THR A 147 -13.81 -4.40 -13.88
CA THR A 147 -13.52 -4.97 -15.21
C THR A 147 -12.64 -6.23 -15.12
N ALA A 148 -11.66 -6.22 -14.21
CA ALA A 148 -10.74 -7.34 -14.00
C ALA A 148 -11.31 -8.47 -13.10
N GLY A 149 -12.49 -8.28 -12.51
CA GLY A 149 -13.10 -9.22 -11.57
C GLY A 149 -12.32 -9.33 -10.25
N VAL A 150 -11.61 -8.27 -9.84
CA VAL A 150 -10.81 -8.23 -8.62
C VAL A 150 -11.62 -7.67 -7.47
N THR A 151 -11.59 -8.35 -6.32
CA THR A 151 -12.19 -7.83 -5.09
C THR A 151 -11.48 -6.54 -4.67
N ALA A 152 -12.22 -5.42 -4.68
CA ALA A 152 -11.65 -4.13 -4.32
C ALA A 152 -12.61 -3.30 -3.45
N ASP A 153 -12.08 -2.76 -2.35
CA ASP A 153 -12.73 -1.75 -1.52
C ASP A 153 -12.03 -0.40 -1.77
N VAL A 154 -12.61 0.43 -2.63
CA VAL A 154 -12.04 1.72 -3.03
C VAL A 154 -12.86 2.87 -2.46
N LYS A 155 -12.27 3.67 -1.58
CA LYS A 155 -12.93 4.82 -0.96
C LYS A 155 -12.19 6.12 -1.24
N GLU A 156 -12.94 7.14 -1.65
CA GLU A 156 -12.49 8.51 -1.73
C GLU A 156 -13.05 9.32 -0.55
N TYR A 157 -12.18 10.06 0.11
CA TYR A 157 -12.51 10.94 1.24
C TYR A 157 -12.62 12.37 0.71
N PRO A 158 -13.83 12.93 0.55
CA PRO A 158 -14.06 14.16 -0.24
C PRO A 158 -13.31 15.39 0.26
N GLN A 159 -13.04 15.47 1.57
CA GLN A 159 -12.37 16.61 2.19
C GLN A 159 -10.88 16.40 2.40
N ALA A 160 -10.40 15.15 2.33
CA ALA A 160 -9.03 14.80 2.58
C ALA A 160 -8.10 15.22 1.43
N ARG A 161 -6.85 15.54 1.79
CA ARG A 161 -5.77 15.90 0.87
C ARG A 161 -4.84 14.72 0.64
N HIS A 162 -3.77 14.93 -0.13
CA HIS A 162 -2.69 13.95 -0.26
C HIS A 162 -2.06 13.64 1.11
N ALA A 163 -1.68 12.38 1.35
CA ALA A 163 -1.05 11.88 2.58
C ALA A 163 -1.90 12.08 3.87
N PHE A 164 -3.23 12.03 3.76
CA PHE A 164 -4.15 12.33 4.85
C PHE A 164 -4.08 11.33 6.02
N ILE A 165 -3.52 10.14 5.84
CA ILE A 165 -3.32 9.15 6.91
C ILE A 165 -2.06 9.46 7.73
N ASN A 166 -1.03 10.06 7.11
CA ASN A 166 0.28 10.30 7.72
C ASN A 166 0.34 11.68 8.38
N ARG A 167 0.82 11.73 9.62
CA ARG A 167 0.91 12.98 10.39
C ARG A 167 2.00 13.93 9.92
N LEU A 168 2.97 13.43 9.13
CA LEU A 168 4.13 14.16 8.61
C LEU A 168 4.92 14.84 9.73
N THR A 169 5.18 14.08 10.81
CA THR A 169 5.85 14.57 12.02
C THR A 169 7.34 14.79 11.81
N SER A 170 7.96 13.98 10.97
CA SER A 170 9.41 14.00 10.70
C SER A 170 9.81 14.82 9.48
N VAL A 171 8.87 15.51 8.85
CA VAL A 171 9.17 16.25 7.63
C VAL A 171 9.77 17.62 7.98
N SER A 172 11.02 17.80 7.63
CA SER A 172 11.83 18.96 7.25
C SER A 172 11.17 20.35 7.39
N PRO A 173 11.95 21.43 7.50
CA PRO A 173 11.47 22.83 7.42
C PRO A 173 10.58 23.15 6.21
N LEU A 174 10.47 22.22 5.24
CA LEU A 174 9.57 22.30 4.09
C LEU A 174 8.11 21.90 4.39
N THR A 175 7.79 21.38 5.58
CA THR A 175 6.43 20.93 5.94
C THR A 175 5.34 22.01 5.72
N PRO A 176 5.56 23.29 6.07
CA PRO A 176 4.58 24.34 5.78
C PRO A 176 4.30 24.50 4.29
N LEU A 177 5.33 24.38 3.45
CA LEU A 177 5.20 24.50 1.99
C LEU A 177 4.43 23.30 1.40
N LEU A 178 4.67 22.09 1.91
CA LEU A 178 3.93 20.89 1.51
C LEU A 178 2.44 21.00 1.87
N ARG A 179 2.12 21.55 3.05
CA ARG A 179 0.72 21.80 3.47
C ARG A 179 0.01 22.79 2.55
N VAL A 180 0.69 23.85 2.11
CA VAL A 180 0.17 24.79 1.10
C VAL A 180 0.00 24.07 -0.24
N GLY A 181 0.89 23.15 -0.58
CA GLY A 181 0.84 22.31 -1.78
C GLY A 181 -0.25 21.23 -1.80
N GLY A 182 -1.09 21.14 -0.74
CA GLY A 182 -2.20 20.17 -0.73
C GLY A 182 -1.89 18.83 -0.08
N VAL A 183 -0.84 18.75 0.74
CA VAL A 183 -0.48 17.58 1.55
C VAL A 183 -0.86 17.83 3.00
N GLY A 184 -1.48 16.86 3.70
CA GLY A 184 -1.76 17.03 5.12
C GLY A 184 -2.68 16.00 5.73
N TYR A 185 -2.43 15.72 7.01
CA TYR A 185 -3.22 14.82 7.84
C TYR A 185 -4.68 15.30 7.98
N ASP A 186 -5.59 14.34 7.89
CA ASP A 186 -7.02 14.54 8.16
C ASP A 186 -7.46 13.48 9.17
N HIS A 187 -7.79 13.95 10.37
CA HIS A 187 -8.12 13.07 11.50
C HIS A 187 -9.31 12.16 11.20
N ASP A 188 -10.39 12.72 10.66
CA ASP A 188 -11.64 11.96 10.46
C ASP A 188 -11.50 10.94 9.32
N ALA A 189 -10.82 11.34 8.25
CA ALA A 189 -10.51 10.43 7.14
C ALA A 189 -9.56 9.32 7.58
N ALA A 190 -8.54 9.61 8.38
CA ALA A 190 -7.61 8.61 8.90
C ALA A 190 -8.29 7.67 9.91
N ALA A 191 -9.17 8.21 10.79
CA ALA A 191 -9.94 7.42 11.77
C ALA A 191 -10.91 6.42 11.11
N ASP A 192 -11.37 6.71 9.90
CA ASP A 192 -12.18 5.77 9.11
C ASP A 192 -11.31 4.83 8.26
N ALA A 193 -10.25 5.35 7.63
CA ALA A 193 -9.41 4.56 6.73
C ALA A 193 -8.67 3.43 7.47
N ASN A 194 -8.08 3.71 8.62
CA ASN A 194 -7.26 2.73 9.34
C ASN A 194 -8.04 1.48 9.78
N PRO A 195 -9.20 1.56 10.47
CA PRO A 195 -10.00 0.37 10.79
C PRO A 195 -10.47 -0.39 9.55
N ARG A 196 -10.83 0.32 8.47
CA ARG A 196 -11.24 -0.27 7.19
C ARG A 196 -10.10 -1.09 6.57
N ILE A 197 -8.88 -0.58 6.57
CA ILE A 197 -7.69 -1.27 6.09
C ILE A 197 -7.42 -2.52 6.92
N LEU A 198 -7.48 -2.44 8.26
CA LEU A 198 -7.28 -3.60 9.14
C LEU A 198 -8.34 -4.67 8.91
N ALA A 199 -9.62 -4.30 8.87
CA ALA A 199 -10.71 -5.25 8.63
C ALA A 199 -10.56 -5.97 7.28
N PHE A 200 -10.09 -5.25 6.25
CA PHE A 200 -9.79 -5.84 4.96
C PHE A 200 -8.65 -6.86 5.04
N PHE A 201 -7.56 -6.51 5.69
CA PHE A 201 -6.45 -7.44 5.89
C PHE A 201 -6.82 -8.62 6.77
N ASP A 202 -7.61 -8.42 7.82
CA ASP A 202 -8.11 -9.53 8.65
C ASP A 202 -8.91 -10.54 7.82
N THR A 203 -9.73 -10.06 6.89
CA THR A 203 -10.51 -10.91 5.98
C THR A 203 -9.62 -11.70 5.01
N HIS A 204 -8.60 -11.07 4.45
CA HIS A 204 -7.84 -11.65 3.34
C HIS A 204 -6.49 -12.27 3.72
N LEU A 205 -5.99 -12.02 4.94
CA LEU A 205 -4.71 -12.56 5.41
C LEU A 205 -4.84 -13.54 6.57
N ARG A 206 -5.89 -13.44 7.41
CA ARG A 206 -6.04 -14.32 8.59
C ARG A 206 -6.98 -15.49 8.36
N THR A 207 -7.90 -15.39 7.42
CA THR A 207 -8.70 -16.54 7.00
C THR A 207 -7.87 -17.37 6.02
N ALA A 208 -7.01 -18.26 6.55
CA ALA A 208 -6.47 -19.33 5.73
C ALA A 208 -7.67 -20.14 5.19
N PRO A 209 -7.63 -20.62 3.92
CA PRO A 209 -8.61 -21.58 3.46
C PRO A 209 -8.57 -22.75 4.42
N THR A 210 -9.66 -23.02 5.12
CA THR A 210 -9.83 -24.29 5.81
C THR A 210 -9.84 -25.35 4.70
N ASP A 211 -8.72 -26.04 4.53
CA ASP A 211 -8.69 -27.29 3.82
C ASP A 211 -9.72 -28.20 4.50
N THR A 212 -10.92 -28.23 3.96
CA THR A 212 -11.84 -29.32 4.19
C THR A 212 -11.22 -30.53 3.50
N ALA A 213 -10.26 -31.15 4.19
CA ALA A 213 -9.87 -32.50 3.92
C ALA A 213 -11.12 -33.35 4.08
N THR A 214 -11.81 -33.59 2.98
CA THR A 214 -12.81 -34.63 2.87
C THR A 214 -12.08 -35.94 3.15
N GLY A 215 -12.18 -36.37 4.40
CA GLY A 215 -11.85 -37.73 4.79
C GLY A 215 -12.70 -38.69 3.97
N GLY A 216 -12.10 -39.28 2.98
CA GLY A 216 -12.57 -40.50 2.37
C GLY A 216 -12.31 -41.63 3.34
N THR A 217 -13.33 -42.21 3.86
CA THR A 217 -13.33 -43.47 4.59
C THR A 217 -13.71 -44.62 3.67
N PRO A 218 -13.41 -45.80 4.04
CA PRO A 218 -12.73 -46.91 3.40
C PRO A 218 -13.54 -47.68 2.40
#